data_7617876347f7d0271d66b317b0fceae1
#
_entry.id   7617876347f7d0271d66b317b0fceae1
#
_cell.length_a   1.000
_cell.length_b   1.000
_cell.length_c   1.000
_cell.angle_alpha   90.00
_cell.angle_beta   90.00
_cell.angle_gamma   90.00
#
_symmetry.space_group_name_H-M   'P 1'
#
loop_
_entity.id
_entity.type
_entity.pdbx_description
1 polymer ?
#
loop_
_entity_poly.entity_id
_entity_poly.type
_entity_poly.pdbx_seq_one_letter_code
_entity_poly.pdbx_strand_id
1 'polypeptide(L)'
;MKGLARTRMRDGLGIIASCIIGATVILIANVLIVGAVTLALSLTGASNTGPSATEVSQALAKQGGTYTLSANMVRDLRKHNCWALLINKDGQVTWGLDVPDDIPTSYTPADIASFARWYLNDYPVSIWRHGEGLVVVGLPKNSLWKYSFTSSFKTLGGGILLVVALFFADLVVLVVLARLFARRSWKQRDDARNEWVAAVSHDVRTPLAAVVTDASELLESPQLDEAERVRAKRIVTKSQETAALLADLNTANRLRYAMEPVDTCDVHLAAVARSVVASFLDGGTGGCELELAVAPVAEGVCVRGNEALLKRMLSNLVGNSIHHNPQGCHVTVSFDIRAGLLGSAFRQRCVLSVSDDGRGFGAESLSTLRKKSGDELPEHGLGLVIVRRIATAHGGRANFTNNEGCGCTCTVELPVAVRRT
;
A
#
# COMPACT_ATOMS: atom_id res chain seq x y z
N MET A 1 -30.99 -1.38 6.09
CA MET A 1 -30.75 -2.38 5.03
C MET A 1 -30.38 -1.79 3.65
N LYS A 2 -30.89 -0.64 3.22
CA LYS A 2 -30.52 -0.04 1.90
C LYS A 2 -29.07 0.52 1.83
N GLY A 3 -28.45 0.91 2.94
CA GLY A 3 -27.07 1.41 2.98
C GLY A 3 -26.01 0.31 2.78
N LEU A 4 -26.20 -0.85 3.41
CA LEU A 4 -25.28 -2.00 3.30
C LEU A 4 -25.25 -2.62 1.88
N ALA A 5 -26.37 -2.58 1.16
CA ALA A 5 -26.45 -3.05 -0.21
C ALA A 5 -25.68 -2.14 -1.18
N ARG A 6 -25.70 -0.81 -0.95
CA ARG A 6 -24.97 0.17 -1.78
C ARG A 6 -23.44 0.09 -1.58
N THR A 7 -22.97 -0.16 -0.36
CA THR A 7 -21.53 -0.35 -0.08
C THR A 7 -21.02 -1.65 -0.71
N ARG A 8 -21.71 -2.78 -0.54
CA ARG A 8 -21.35 -4.05 -1.20
C ARG A 8 -21.29 -3.94 -2.73
N MET A 9 -22.22 -3.17 -3.33
CA MET A 9 -22.24 -2.98 -4.79
C MET A 9 -21.06 -2.10 -5.28
N ARG A 10 -20.64 -1.08 -4.52
CA ARG A 10 -19.44 -0.25 -4.84
C ARG A 10 -18.13 -1.02 -4.68
N ASP A 11 -18.07 -1.90 -3.68
CA ASP A 11 -16.88 -2.74 -3.45
C ASP A 11 -16.75 -3.81 -4.54
N GLY A 12 -17.88 -4.39 -4.98
CA GLY A 12 -17.94 -5.28 -6.13
C GLY A 12 -17.50 -4.61 -7.44
N LEU A 13 -17.91 -3.37 -7.70
CA LEU A 13 -17.48 -2.61 -8.87
C LEU A 13 -15.96 -2.31 -8.83
N GLY A 14 -15.40 -2.01 -7.66
CA GLY A 14 -13.96 -1.78 -7.48
C GLY A 14 -13.12 -3.04 -7.78
N ILE A 15 -13.59 -4.20 -7.34
CA ILE A 15 -12.95 -5.51 -7.63
C ILE A 15 -13.05 -5.82 -9.12
N ILE A 16 -14.21 -5.63 -9.73
CA ILE A 16 -14.42 -5.85 -11.17
C ILE A 16 -13.50 -4.93 -12.00
N ALA A 17 -13.42 -3.64 -11.65
CA ALA A 17 -12.53 -2.70 -12.33
C ALA A 17 -11.05 -3.12 -12.21
N SER A 18 -10.61 -3.57 -11.04
CA SER A 18 -9.25 -4.08 -10.83
C SER A 18 -8.97 -5.36 -11.63
N CYS A 19 -9.96 -6.26 -11.72
CA CYS A 19 -9.86 -7.47 -12.53
C CYS A 19 -9.80 -7.14 -14.04
N ILE A 20 -10.59 -6.17 -14.52
CA ILE A 20 -10.59 -5.73 -15.92
C ILE A 20 -9.21 -5.13 -16.27
N ILE A 21 -8.68 -4.26 -15.41
CA ILE A 21 -7.36 -3.64 -15.63
C ILE A 21 -6.26 -4.71 -15.64
N GLY A 22 -6.28 -5.64 -14.68
CA GLY A 22 -5.34 -6.76 -14.65
C GLY A 22 -5.44 -7.64 -15.91
N ALA A 23 -6.64 -7.95 -16.37
CA ALA A 23 -6.87 -8.69 -17.60
C ALA A 23 -6.35 -7.95 -18.85
N THR A 24 -6.54 -6.62 -18.91
CA THR A 24 -6.04 -5.79 -20.01
C THR A 24 -4.51 -5.78 -20.05
N VAL A 25 -3.85 -5.65 -18.90
CA VAL A 25 -2.38 -5.71 -18.82
C VAL A 25 -1.84 -7.08 -19.26
N ILE A 26 -2.49 -8.17 -18.83
CA ILE A 26 -2.13 -9.53 -19.25
C ILE A 26 -2.35 -9.70 -20.77
N LEU A 27 -3.43 -9.17 -21.32
CA LEU A 27 -3.71 -9.23 -22.75
C LEU A 27 -2.63 -8.51 -23.58
N ILE A 28 -2.25 -7.30 -23.16
CA ILE A 28 -1.18 -6.54 -23.82
C ILE A 28 0.15 -7.30 -23.74
N ALA A 29 0.50 -7.84 -22.57
CA ALA A 29 1.70 -8.66 -22.40
C ALA A 29 1.68 -9.89 -23.31
N ASN A 30 0.56 -10.59 -23.42
CA ASN A 30 0.41 -11.75 -24.31
C ASN A 30 0.55 -11.35 -25.78
N VAL A 31 -0.02 -10.23 -26.23
CA VAL A 31 0.15 -9.74 -27.61
C VAL A 31 1.61 -9.43 -27.90
N LEU A 32 2.33 -8.81 -26.97
CA LEU A 32 3.77 -8.54 -27.11
C LEU A 32 4.60 -9.83 -27.15
N ILE A 33 4.30 -10.81 -26.31
CA ILE A 33 4.97 -12.11 -26.30
C ILE A 33 4.71 -12.85 -27.60
N VAL A 34 3.47 -12.93 -28.05
CA VAL A 34 3.11 -13.57 -29.33
C VAL A 34 3.82 -12.88 -30.49
N GLY A 35 3.84 -11.53 -30.51
CA GLY A 35 4.56 -10.76 -31.51
C GLY A 35 6.07 -11.06 -31.52
N ALA A 36 6.69 -11.10 -30.35
CA ALA A 36 8.11 -11.42 -30.21
C ALA A 36 8.43 -12.86 -30.63
N VAL A 37 7.60 -13.83 -30.22
CA VAL A 37 7.74 -15.24 -30.60
C VAL A 37 7.55 -15.41 -32.11
N THR A 38 6.55 -14.77 -32.70
CA THR A 38 6.29 -14.83 -34.16
C THR A 38 7.47 -14.25 -34.94
N LEU A 39 8.02 -13.11 -34.47
CA LEU A 39 9.21 -12.51 -35.05
C LEU A 39 10.42 -13.44 -34.94
N ALA A 40 10.66 -14.02 -33.77
CA ALA A 40 11.77 -14.97 -33.55
C ALA A 40 11.63 -16.20 -34.44
N LEU A 41 10.43 -16.79 -34.54
CA LEU A 41 10.15 -17.93 -35.44
C LEU A 41 10.33 -17.56 -36.92
N SER A 42 9.96 -16.36 -37.31
CA SER A 42 10.17 -15.86 -38.66
C SER A 42 11.67 -15.74 -39.01
N LEU A 43 12.47 -15.27 -38.03
CA LEU A 43 13.92 -15.18 -38.22
C LEU A 43 14.60 -16.52 -38.25
N THR A 44 14.14 -17.51 -37.46
CA THR A 44 14.67 -18.89 -37.46
C THR A 44 14.14 -19.74 -38.62
N GLY A 45 12.89 -19.52 -39.03
CA GLY A 45 12.28 -20.22 -40.16
C GLY A 45 12.95 -19.92 -41.50
N ALA A 46 13.51 -18.73 -41.66
CA ALA A 46 14.27 -18.36 -42.83
C ALA A 46 15.53 -19.22 -43.06
N SER A 47 16.04 -19.86 -42.01
CA SER A 47 17.21 -20.75 -42.08
C SER A 47 16.91 -22.17 -42.54
N ASN A 48 15.64 -22.56 -42.70
CA ASN A 48 15.23 -23.93 -43.03
C ASN A 48 14.54 -24.05 -44.40
N THR A 49 14.67 -23.06 -45.25
CA THR A 49 14.00 -22.98 -46.55
C THR A 49 14.78 -23.63 -47.70
N GLY A 50 15.86 -24.34 -47.39
CA GLY A 50 16.76 -24.93 -48.38
C GLY A 50 17.90 -24.01 -48.80
N PRO A 51 18.79 -24.48 -49.70
CA PRO A 51 19.96 -23.72 -50.13
C PRO A 51 19.59 -22.37 -50.78
N SER A 52 20.30 -21.33 -50.41
CA SER A 52 20.17 -20.01 -51.00
C SER A 52 20.80 -19.91 -52.40
N ALA A 53 20.37 -18.96 -53.22
CA ALA A 53 21.00 -18.71 -54.49
C ALA A 53 22.50 -18.39 -54.42
N THR A 54 22.94 -17.83 -53.28
CA THR A 54 24.36 -17.58 -52.98
C THR A 54 25.15 -18.89 -52.83
N GLU A 55 24.63 -19.85 -52.07
CA GLU A 55 25.26 -21.15 -51.83
C GLU A 55 25.31 -21.97 -53.08
N VAL A 56 24.19 -21.98 -53.86
CA VAL A 56 24.13 -22.66 -55.17
C VAL A 56 25.11 -22.03 -56.14
N SER A 57 25.22 -20.70 -56.22
CA SER A 57 26.16 -19.98 -57.05
C SER A 57 27.63 -20.34 -56.71
N GLN A 58 27.96 -20.51 -55.44
CA GLN A 58 29.31 -20.89 -55.01
C GLN A 58 29.62 -22.34 -55.31
N ALA A 59 28.61 -23.21 -55.29
CA ALA A 59 28.76 -24.64 -55.60
C ALA A 59 28.69 -24.99 -57.08
N LEU A 60 28.26 -24.03 -57.90
CA LEU A 60 28.12 -24.23 -59.38
C LEU A 60 29.48 -23.99 -60.04
N ALA A 61 30.00 -25.01 -60.72
CA ALA A 61 31.28 -24.95 -61.39
C ALA A 61 31.10 -25.20 -62.91
N LYS A 62 31.88 -24.49 -63.74
CA LYS A 62 31.90 -24.68 -65.18
C LYS A 62 33.04 -25.60 -65.56
N GLN A 63 32.72 -26.79 -66.06
CA GLN A 63 33.68 -27.77 -66.52
C GLN A 63 33.43 -28.18 -68.00
N GLY A 64 34.42 -28.01 -68.87
CA GLY A 64 34.29 -28.42 -70.29
C GLY A 64 33.17 -27.72 -71.05
N GLY A 65 32.80 -26.49 -70.65
CA GLY A 65 31.70 -25.71 -71.29
C GLY A 65 30.32 -25.95 -70.69
N THR A 66 30.16 -26.95 -69.81
CA THR A 66 28.89 -27.28 -69.18
C THR A 66 28.95 -26.90 -67.69
N TYR A 67 27.80 -26.43 -67.12
CA TYR A 67 27.71 -26.16 -65.67
C TYR A 67 27.33 -27.41 -64.91
N THR A 68 28.06 -27.68 -63.82
CA THR A 68 27.85 -28.83 -62.95
C THR A 68 27.74 -28.39 -61.51
N LEU A 69 26.84 -29.00 -60.80
CA LEU A 69 26.62 -28.75 -59.36
C LEU A 69 27.10 -29.93 -58.53
N SER A 70 27.65 -29.69 -57.35
CA SER A 70 28.10 -30.76 -56.47
C SER A 70 26.96 -31.71 -56.07
N ALA A 71 27.23 -33.03 -55.97
CA ALA A 71 26.23 -34.02 -55.62
C ALA A 71 25.55 -33.77 -54.24
N ASN A 72 26.26 -33.13 -53.34
CA ASN A 72 25.70 -32.77 -52.04
C ASN A 72 24.65 -31.63 -52.17
N MET A 73 24.96 -30.61 -52.97
CA MET A 73 24.04 -29.50 -53.24
C MET A 73 22.80 -29.92 -54.02
N VAL A 74 22.97 -30.85 -54.99
CA VAL A 74 21.82 -31.44 -55.70
C VAL A 74 20.90 -32.18 -54.74
N ARG A 75 21.45 -32.98 -53.82
CA ARG A 75 20.65 -33.66 -52.78
C ARG A 75 19.92 -32.70 -51.87
N ASP A 76 20.58 -31.61 -51.51
CA ASP A 76 20.01 -30.61 -50.59
C ASP A 76 18.88 -29.82 -51.25
N LEU A 77 19.03 -29.41 -52.51
CA LEU A 77 17.96 -28.79 -53.30
C LEU A 77 16.74 -29.72 -53.40
N ARG A 78 16.96 -31.02 -53.76
CA ARG A 78 15.89 -32.02 -53.88
C ARG A 78 15.21 -32.32 -52.54
N LYS A 79 15.94 -32.37 -51.48
CA LYS A 79 15.40 -32.57 -50.12
C LYS A 79 14.37 -31.46 -49.74
N HIS A 80 14.58 -30.27 -50.23
CA HIS A 80 13.69 -29.13 -49.97
C HIS A 80 12.73 -28.83 -51.11
N ASN A 81 12.67 -29.71 -52.15
CA ASN A 81 11.89 -29.53 -53.38
C ASN A 81 12.18 -28.17 -54.05
N CYS A 82 13.44 -27.75 -54.00
CA CYS A 82 13.90 -26.55 -54.64
C CYS A 82 14.39 -26.83 -56.05
N TRP A 83 14.18 -25.94 -56.97
CA TRP A 83 14.74 -25.95 -58.28
C TRP A 83 15.75 -24.82 -58.51
N ALA A 84 16.63 -24.94 -59.46
CA ALA A 84 17.61 -23.90 -59.73
C ALA A 84 17.83 -23.75 -61.26
N LEU A 85 18.10 -22.53 -61.70
CA LEU A 85 18.49 -22.24 -63.04
C LEU A 85 19.56 -21.14 -63.11
N LEU A 86 20.29 -21.11 -64.24
CA LEU A 86 21.28 -20.07 -64.56
C LEU A 86 20.83 -19.31 -65.81
N ILE A 87 20.66 -18.01 -65.68
CA ILE A 87 20.36 -17.05 -66.76
C ILE A 87 21.70 -16.38 -67.15
N ASN A 88 22.03 -16.40 -68.46
CA ASN A 88 23.20 -15.72 -68.96
C ASN A 88 22.97 -14.19 -69.13
N LYS A 89 23.98 -13.48 -69.59
CA LYS A 89 23.87 -12.00 -69.84
C LYS A 89 22.87 -11.63 -70.94
N ASP A 90 22.52 -12.54 -71.83
CA ASP A 90 21.58 -12.36 -72.89
C ASP A 90 20.15 -12.75 -72.52
N GLY A 91 19.90 -13.04 -71.21
CA GLY A 91 18.61 -13.44 -70.67
C GLY A 91 18.17 -14.85 -70.95
N GLN A 92 19.07 -15.72 -71.49
CA GLN A 92 18.74 -17.13 -71.83
C GLN A 92 19.11 -18.04 -70.66
N VAL A 93 18.27 -19.05 -70.37
CA VAL A 93 18.58 -20.12 -69.43
C VAL A 93 19.59 -21.04 -70.04
N THR A 94 20.79 -21.14 -69.43
CA THR A 94 21.91 -21.95 -69.92
C THR A 94 22.15 -23.21 -69.14
N TRP A 95 21.56 -23.31 -67.96
CA TRP A 95 21.59 -24.46 -67.09
C TRP A 95 20.36 -24.49 -66.19
N GLY A 96 19.89 -25.69 -65.81
CA GLY A 96 18.77 -25.88 -64.90
C GLY A 96 18.80 -27.22 -64.21
N LEU A 97 18.27 -27.26 -62.97
CA LEU A 97 18.09 -28.44 -62.16
C LEU A 97 16.65 -28.49 -61.67
N ASP A 98 15.92 -29.55 -62.01
CA ASP A 98 14.54 -29.80 -61.56
C ASP A 98 13.60 -28.59 -61.76
N VAL A 99 13.83 -27.81 -62.88
CA VAL A 99 13.07 -26.61 -63.22
C VAL A 99 11.66 -27.01 -63.69
N PRO A 100 10.58 -26.41 -63.14
CA PRO A 100 9.22 -26.70 -63.57
C PRO A 100 8.95 -26.27 -65.02
N ASP A 101 8.05 -26.99 -65.70
CA ASP A 101 7.72 -26.76 -67.10
C ASP A 101 7.06 -25.40 -67.38
N ASP A 102 6.46 -24.77 -66.34
CA ASP A 102 5.82 -23.46 -66.43
C ASP A 102 6.81 -22.27 -66.30
N ILE A 103 8.11 -22.56 -66.18
CA ILE A 103 9.16 -21.55 -66.05
C ILE A 103 9.73 -21.24 -67.46
N PRO A 104 9.72 -19.93 -67.89
CA PRO A 104 10.27 -19.56 -69.16
C PRO A 104 11.78 -19.82 -69.30
N THR A 105 12.23 -20.07 -70.54
CA THR A 105 13.64 -20.29 -70.86
C THR A 105 14.39 -19.03 -71.30
N SER A 106 13.67 -17.92 -71.46
CA SER A 106 14.26 -16.62 -71.80
C SER A 106 13.58 -15.47 -71.07
N TYR A 107 14.35 -14.49 -70.71
CA TYR A 107 13.91 -13.36 -69.87
C TYR A 107 14.46 -12.02 -70.41
N THR A 108 13.65 -10.99 -70.44
CA THR A 108 14.11 -9.63 -70.65
C THR A 108 14.68 -9.06 -69.33
N PRO A 109 15.48 -8.00 -69.40
CA PRO A 109 15.90 -7.31 -68.18
C PRO A 109 14.72 -6.84 -67.33
N ALA A 110 13.58 -6.48 -67.91
CA ALA A 110 12.37 -6.08 -67.20
C ALA A 110 11.73 -7.27 -66.44
N ASP A 111 11.72 -8.46 -67.05
CA ASP A 111 11.21 -9.68 -66.41
C ASP A 111 12.08 -10.04 -65.22
N ILE A 112 13.40 -9.98 -65.36
CA ILE A 112 14.36 -10.24 -64.27
C ILE A 112 14.15 -9.26 -63.13
N ALA A 113 14.00 -7.98 -63.40
CA ALA A 113 13.74 -6.95 -62.41
C ALA A 113 12.41 -7.18 -61.66
N SER A 114 11.39 -7.66 -62.36
CA SER A 114 10.07 -7.95 -61.81
C SER A 114 10.10 -9.07 -60.81
N PHE A 115 10.69 -10.23 -61.14
CA PHE A 115 10.69 -11.40 -60.26
C PHE A 115 11.85 -11.41 -59.25
N ALA A 116 12.91 -10.64 -59.51
CA ALA A 116 14.10 -10.61 -58.65
C ALA A 116 13.78 -10.36 -57.17
N ARG A 117 12.73 -9.65 -56.89
CA ARG A 117 12.33 -9.24 -55.53
C ARG A 117 11.37 -10.20 -54.86
N TRP A 118 10.54 -10.93 -55.64
CA TRP A 118 9.38 -11.61 -55.11
C TRP A 118 9.22 -13.04 -55.58
N TYR A 119 8.50 -13.21 -56.70
CA TYR A 119 8.04 -14.50 -57.20
C TYR A 119 8.25 -14.58 -58.71
N LEU A 120 8.64 -15.76 -59.19
CA LEU A 120 8.62 -16.12 -60.62
C LEU A 120 7.52 -17.19 -60.81
N ASN A 121 6.45 -16.86 -61.51
CA ASN A 121 5.27 -17.72 -61.72
C ASN A 121 4.73 -18.34 -60.40
N ASP A 122 4.57 -17.51 -59.34
CA ASP A 122 4.15 -17.88 -57.99
C ASP A 122 5.17 -18.72 -57.18
N TYR A 123 6.33 -19.01 -57.72
CA TYR A 123 7.43 -19.59 -56.97
C TYR A 123 8.20 -18.50 -56.22
N PRO A 124 8.37 -18.60 -54.94
CA PRO A 124 9.26 -17.73 -54.22
C PRO A 124 10.70 -17.94 -54.67
N VAL A 125 11.35 -16.91 -55.21
CA VAL A 125 12.72 -17.07 -55.77
C VAL A 125 13.74 -16.24 -54.98
N SER A 126 14.97 -16.80 -54.88
CA SER A 126 16.16 -16.05 -54.49
C SER A 126 17.13 -15.98 -55.66
N ILE A 127 17.83 -14.86 -55.79
CA ILE A 127 18.69 -14.60 -56.95
C ILE A 127 20.05 -14.15 -56.45
N TRP A 128 21.08 -14.66 -57.13
CA TRP A 128 22.46 -14.23 -56.87
C TRP A 128 23.28 -14.16 -58.17
N ARG A 129 24.23 -13.23 -58.21
CA ARG A 129 25.11 -13.06 -59.35
C ARG A 129 26.08 -14.24 -59.45
N HIS A 130 26.24 -14.82 -60.66
CA HIS A 130 27.20 -15.84 -60.95
C HIS A 130 27.96 -15.49 -62.27
N GLY A 131 29.22 -15.03 -62.12
CA GLY A 131 29.97 -14.48 -63.25
C GLY A 131 29.26 -13.31 -63.90
N GLU A 132 28.96 -13.44 -65.23
CA GLU A 132 28.18 -12.46 -65.98
C GLU A 132 26.68 -12.78 -65.99
N GLY A 133 26.23 -13.85 -65.33
CA GLY A 133 24.85 -14.29 -65.28
C GLY A 133 24.26 -14.22 -63.87
N LEU A 134 23.05 -14.80 -63.76
CA LEU A 134 22.28 -14.88 -62.52
C LEU A 134 21.85 -16.30 -62.20
N VAL A 135 22.16 -16.78 -61.03
CA VAL A 135 21.58 -18.01 -60.48
C VAL A 135 20.27 -17.66 -59.82
N VAL A 136 19.22 -18.36 -60.17
CA VAL A 136 17.90 -18.28 -59.58
C VAL A 136 17.60 -19.59 -58.91
N VAL A 137 17.21 -19.55 -57.60
CA VAL A 137 16.75 -20.72 -56.86
C VAL A 137 15.30 -20.46 -56.49
N GLY A 138 14.43 -21.38 -56.87
CA GLY A 138 13.00 -21.29 -56.59
C GLY A 138 12.58 -22.38 -55.58
N LEU A 139 11.71 -21.99 -54.67
CA LEU A 139 11.06 -22.84 -53.73
C LEU A 139 9.67 -23.27 -54.20
N PRO A 140 9.06 -24.32 -53.65
CA PRO A 140 7.69 -24.71 -54.00
C PRO A 140 6.68 -23.59 -53.90
N LYS A 141 5.66 -23.59 -54.76
CA LYS A 141 4.54 -22.62 -54.65
C LYS A 141 3.92 -22.65 -53.29
N ASN A 142 3.52 -21.50 -52.77
CA ASN A 142 2.90 -21.33 -51.44
C ASN A 142 3.77 -21.72 -50.24
N SER A 143 5.07 -22.02 -50.43
CA SER A 143 5.98 -22.34 -49.32
C SER A 143 6.38 -21.13 -48.48
N LEU A 144 6.47 -19.95 -49.08
CA LEU A 144 6.83 -18.72 -48.41
C LEU A 144 5.94 -17.57 -48.86
N TRP A 145 5.51 -16.76 -47.93
CA TRP A 145 4.89 -15.47 -48.20
C TRP A 145 5.94 -14.37 -48.03
N LYS A 146 6.36 -13.77 -49.12
CA LYS A 146 7.30 -12.65 -49.10
C LYS A 146 6.55 -11.33 -48.92
N TYR A 147 6.94 -10.61 -47.90
CA TYR A 147 6.38 -9.29 -47.59
C TYR A 147 7.49 -8.25 -47.50
N SER A 148 7.27 -7.08 -48.08
CA SER A 148 8.23 -5.99 -47.93
C SER A 148 7.71 -4.97 -46.94
N PHE A 149 8.41 -4.86 -45.83
CA PHE A 149 8.18 -3.84 -44.83
C PHE A 149 9.35 -2.83 -44.87
N THR A 150 9.03 -1.57 -45.13
CA THR A 150 10.04 -0.50 -45.08
C THR A 150 9.66 0.49 -43.98
N SER A 151 10.45 0.54 -42.91
CA SER A 151 10.29 1.50 -41.82
C SER A 151 11.54 2.33 -41.65
N SER A 152 11.40 3.60 -41.32
CA SER A 152 12.55 4.42 -40.96
C SER A 152 12.98 4.08 -39.52
N PHE A 153 14.29 4.15 -39.25
CA PHE A 153 14.81 3.97 -37.88
C PHE A 153 14.18 4.96 -36.90
N LYS A 154 13.85 6.18 -37.33
CA LYS A 154 13.13 7.18 -36.53
C LYS A 154 11.74 6.70 -36.10
N THR A 155 10.96 6.14 -37.02
CA THR A 155 9.60 5.63 -36.76
C THR A 155 9.64 4.40 -35.86
N LEU A 156 10.60 3.50 -36.11
CA LEU A 156 10.79 2.30 -35.29
C LEU A 156 11.21 2.67 -33.85
N GLY A 157 12.21 3.57 -33.70
CA GLY A 157 12.65 4.06 -32.39
C GLY A 157 11.56 4.80 -31.62
N GLY A 158 10.78 5.65 -32.32
CA GLY A 158 9.61 6.32 -31.72
C GLY A 158 8.53 5.35 -31.27
N GLY A 159 8.25 4.30 -32.04
CA GLY A 159 7.31 3.23 -31.65
C GLY A 159 7.75 2.46 -30.41
N ILE A 160 9.02 2.07 -30.34
CA ILE A 160 9.58 1.39 -29.17
C ILE A 160 9.49 2.31 -27.92
N LEU A 161 9.87 3.58 -28.06
CA LEU A 161 9.81 4.54 -26.95
C LEU A 161 8.37 4.70 -26.44
N LEU A 162 7.40 4.78 -27.35
CA LEU A 162 5.98 4.89 -26.99
C LEU A 162 5.50 3.64 -26.21
N VAL A 163 5.86 2.44 -26.66
CA VAL A 163 5.49 1.17 -25.97
C VAL A 163 6.08 1.15 -24.57
N VAL A 164 7.36 1.52 -24.43
CA VAL A 164 8.01 1.60 -23.11
C VAL A 164 7.34 2.63 -22.20
N ALA A 165 7.01 3.80 -22.73
CA ALA A 165 6.32 4.85 -21.96
C ALA A 165 4.93 4.38 -21.49
N LEU A 166 4.16 3.74 -22.36
CA LEU A 166 2.85 3.16 -21.99
C LEU A 166 2.97 2.07 -20.94
N PHE A 167 3.98 1.19 -21.04
CA PHE A 167 4.23 0.17 -20.02
C PHE A 167 4.50 0.78 -18.63
N PHE A 168 5.31 1.83 -18.55
CA PHE A 168 5.55 2.50 -17.27
C PHE A 168 4.31 3.25 -16.77
N ALA A 169 3.52 3.85 -17.64
CA ALA A 169 2.26 4.48 -17.26
C ALA A 169 1.27 3.46 -16.65
N ASP A 170 1.12 2.30 -17.27
CA ASP A 170 0.28 1.21 -16.77
C ASP A 170 0.77 0.70 -15.40
N LEU A 171 2.09 0.56 -15.22
CA LEU A 171 2.69 0.17 -13.94
C LEU A 171 2.37 1.19 -12.84
N VAL A 172 2.47 2.48 -13.13
CA VAL A 172 2.12 3.54 -12.17
C VAL A 172 0.64 3.47 -11.80
N VAL A 173 -0.25 3.33 -12.77
CA VAL A 173 -1.69 3.17 -12.52
C VAL A 173 -1.97 1.96 -11.64
N LEU A 174 -1.35 0.82 -11.92
CA LEU A 174 -1.49 -0.41 -11.13
C LEU A 174 -1.07 -0.20 -9.67
N VAL A 175 0.09 0.44 -9.44
CA VAL A 175 0.61 0.74 -8.09
C VAL A 175 -0.31 1.69 -7.33
N VAL A 176 -0.84 2.72 -8.00
CA VAL A 176 -1.79 3.68 -7.39
C VAL A 176 -3.08 2.96 -6.99
N LEU A 177 -3.64 2.15 -7.87
CA LEU A 177 -4.86 1.40 -7.60
C LEU A 177 -4.67 0.38 -6.48
N ALA A 178 -3.54 -0.36 -6.46
CA ALA A 178 -3.20 -1.28 -5.38
C ALA A 178 -3.09 -0.58 -4.02
N ARG A 179 -2.47 0.60 -3.97
CA ARG A 179 -2.38 1.43 -2.75
C ARG A 179 -3.75 1.94 -2.29
N LEU A 180 -4.60 2.39 -3.22
CA LEU A 180 -5.95 2.85 -2.90
C LEU A 180 -6.82 1.70 -2.37
N PHE A 181 -6.71 0.52 -2.98
CA PHE A 181 -7.43 -0.68 -2.53
C PHE A 181 -6.95 -1.14 -1.15
N ALA A 182 -5.63 -1.23 -0.94
CA ALA A 182 -5.06 -1.55 0.36
C ALA A 182 -5.56 -0.59 1.45
N ARG A 183 -5.49 0.74 1.22
CA ARG A 183 -5.98 1.75 2.18
C ARG A 183 -7.47 1.56 2.51
N ARG A 184 -8.31 1.26 1.51
CA ARG A 184 -9.75 1.01 1.73
C ARG A 184 -10.02 -0.25 2.54
N SER A 185 -9.32 -1.34 2.22
CA SER A 185 -9.45 -2.62 2.94
C SER A 185 -9.01 -2.50 4.40
N TRP A 186 -7.93 -1.77 4.67
CA TRP A 186 -7.48 -1.50 6.03
C TRP A 186 -8.50 -0.67 6.80
N LYS A 187 -9.01 0.41 6.20
CA LYS A 187 -10.03 1.27 6.84
C LYS A 187 -11.29 0.48 7.18
N GLN A 188 -11.80 -0.36 6.29
CA GLN A 188 -12.99 -1.18 6.54
C GLN A 188 -12.81 -2.16 7.71
N ARG A 189 -11.62 -2.78 7.84
CA ARG A 189 -11.32 -3.69 8.95
C ARG A 189 -11.28 -2.93 10.28
N ASP A 190 -10.71 -1.74 10.27
CA ASP A 190 -10.59 -0.90 11.46
C ASP A 190 -11.96 -0.36 11.88
N ASP A 191 -12.80 0.08 10.95
CA ASP A 191 -14.17 0.53 11.21
C ASP A 191 -15.03 -0.61 11.79
N ALA A 192 -14.98 -1.81 11.21
CA ALA A 192 -15.69 -2.99 11.71
C ALA A 192 -15.23 -3.39 13.13
N ARG A 193 -13.93 -3.31 13.41
CA ARG A 193 -13.38 -3.58 14.73
C ARG A 193 -13.84 -2.56 15.76
N ASN A 194 -13.89 -1.27 15.39
CA ASN A 194 -14.35 -0.21 16.27
C ASN A 194 -15.84 -0.33 16.58
N GLU A 195 -16.66 -0.64 15.58
CA GLU A 195 -18.09 -0.87 15.74
C GLU A 195 -18.32 -2.08 16.67
N TRP A 196 -17.57 -3.16 16.48
CA TRP A 196 -17.66 -4.34 17.33
C TRP A 196 -17.28 -4.03 18.78
N VAL A 197 -16.18 -3.31 19.05
CA VAL A 197 -15.77 -2.92 20.40
C VAL A 197 -16.79 -2.01 21.07
N ALA A 198 -17.37 -1.08 20.32
CA ALA A 198 -18.41 -0.19 20.82
C ALA A 198 -19.67 -0.96 21.19
N ALA A 199 -20.11 -1.91 20.36
CA ALA A 199 -21.26 -2.75 20.61
C ALA A 199 -21.06 -3.64 21.85
N VAL A 200 -19.92 -4.35 21.93
CA VAL A 200 -19.58 -5.20 23.09
C VAL A 200 -19.50 -4.35 24.37
N SER A 201 -18.92 -3.16 24.31
CA SER A 201 -18.83 -2.29 25.49
C SER A 201 -20.20 -1.82 25.97
N HIS A 202 -21.15 -1.59 25.06
CA HIS A 202 -22.53 -1.26 25.40
C HIS A 202 -23.24 -2.45 26.04
N ASP A 203 -23.12 -3.62 25.43
CA ASP A 203 -23.83 -4.83 25.85
C ASP A 203 -23.31 -5.37 27.20
N VAL A 204 -22.06 -5.11 27.56
CA VAL A 204 -21.50 -5.44 28.86
C VAL A 204 -21.84 -4.39 29.94
N ARG A 205 -22.01 -3.11 29.57
CA ARG A 205 -22.33 -2.05 30.52
C ARG A 205 -23.69 -2.25 31.17
N THR A 206 -24.68 -2.73 30.41
CA THR A 206 -26.04 -2.92 30.89
C THR A 206 -26.12 -3.96 32.04
N PRO A 207 -25.58 -5.19 31.92
CA PRO A 207 -25.58 -6.15 33.02
C PRO A 207 -24.70 -5.69 34.19
N LEU A 208 -23.60 -4.99 33.94
CA LEU A 208 -22.77 -4.42 35.03
C LEU A 208 -23.52 -3.36 35.82
N ALA A 209 -24.32 -2.52 35.17
CA ALA A 209 -25.16 -1.54 35.86
C ALA A 209 -26.21 -2.23 36.75
N ALA A 210 -26.83 -3.32 36.29
CA ALA A 210 -27.75 -4.10 37.10
C ALA A 210 -27.03 -4.69 38.34
N VAL A 211 -25.85 -5.28 38.17
CA VAL A 211 -25.06 -5.82 39.31
C VAL A 211 -24.69 -4.72 40.30
N VAL A 212 -24.36 -3.50 39.84
CA VAL A 212 -24.09 -2.38 40.75
C VAL A 212 -25.35 -1.97 41.50
N THR A 213 -26.51 -1.90 40.84
CA THR A 213 -27.78 -1.57 41.45
C THR A 213 -28.17 -2.59 42.53
N ASP A 214 -28.18 -3.87 42.14
CA ASP A 214 -28.54 -4.96 43.07
C ASP A 214 -27.61 -5.02 44.31
N ALA A 215 -26.31 -4.85 44.07
CA ALA A 215 -25.32 -4.85 45.20
C ALA A 215 -25.43 -3.57 46.06
N SER A 216 -25.84 -2.43 45.46
CA SER A 216 -26.09 -1.20 46.24
C SER A 216 -27.37 -1.27 47.05
N GLU A 217 -28.45 -1.87 46.52
CA GLU A 217 -29.68 -2.14 47.29
C GLU A 217 -29.40 -3.11 48.45
N LEU A 218 -28.58 -4.13 48.23
CA LEU A 218 -28.14 -4.99 49.32
C LEU A 218 -27.43 -4.20 50.45
N LEU A 219 -26.55 -3.24 50.10
CA LEU A 219 -25.86 -2.40 51.08
C LEU A 219 -26.78 -1.53 51.94
N GLU A 220 -27.95 -1.19 51.42
CA GLU A 220 -28.98 -0.43 52.17
C GLU A 220 -29.78 -1.34 53.14
N SER A 221 -29.70 -2.64 53.02
CA SER A 221 -30.43 -3.56 53.87
C SER A 221 -29.88 -3.53 55.32
N PRO A 222 -30.76 -3.31 56.32
CA PRO A 222 -30.34 -3.31 57.73
C PRO A 222 -29.99 -4.70 58.29
N GLN A 223 -30.30 -5.75 57.53
CA GLN A 223 -30.13 -7.17 57.98
C GLN A 223 -28.79 -7.76 57.59
N LEU A 224 -27.95 -7.06 56.81
CA LEU A 224 -26.63 -7.55 56.40
C LEU A 224 -25.67 -7.55 57.60
N ASP A 225 -24.93 -8.65 57.69
CA ASP A 225 -23.78 -8.70 58.57
C ASP A 225 -22.59 -7.90 57.98
N GLU A 226 -21.56 -7.63 58.82
CA GLU A 226 -20.42 -6.85 58.41
C GLU A 226 -19.60 -7.52 57.29
N ALA A 227 -19.51 -8.85 57.29
CA ALA A 227 -18.81 -9.59 56.25
C ALA A 227 -19.53 -9.53 54.90
N GLU A 228 -20.86 -9.61 54.94
CA GLU A 228 -21.72 -9.46 53.74
C GLU A 228 -21.67 -8.04 53.21
N ARG A 229 -21.68 -7.03 54.07
CA ARG A 229 -21.53 -5.62 53.71
C ARG A 229 -20.20 -5.34 52.99
N VAL A 230 -19.10 -5.90 53.51
CA VAL A 230 -17.77 -5.81 52.87
C VAL A 230 -17.79 -6.48 51.49
N ARG A 231 -18.45 -7.66 51.34
CA ARG A 231 -18.55 -8.35 50.07
C ARG A 231 -19.36 -7.54 49.05
N ALA A 232 -20.53 -7.02 49.46
CA ALA A 232 -21.39 -6.21 48.58
C ALA A 232 -20.63 -4.93 48.10
N LYS A 233 -19.96 -4.24 49.05
CA LYS A 233 -19.13 -3.07 48.71
C LYS A 233 -18.02 -3.42 47.71
N ARG A 234 -17.38 -4.58 47.85
CA ARG A 234 -16.35 -5.06 46.91
C ARG A 234 -16.94 -5.36 45.53
N ILE A 235 -18.16 -5.91 45.43
CA ILE A 235 -18.86 -6.17 44.16
C ILE A 235 -19.13 -4.84 43.46
N VAL A 236 -19.68 -3.84 44.16
CA VAL A 236 -19.93 -2.50 43.59
C VAL A 236 -18.63 -1.90 43.07
N THR A 237 -17.57 -1.87 43.87
CA THR A 237 -16.28 -1.30 43.47
C THR A 237 -15.71 -2.01 42.25
N LYS A 238 -15.69 -3.36 42.22
CA LYS A 238 -15.14 -4.12 41.08
C LYS A 238 -15.95 -4.00 39.82
N SER A 239 -17.27 -3.88 39.92
CA SER A 239 -18.15 -3.63 38.78
C SER A 239 -17.92 -2.25 38.18
N GLN A 240 -17.77 -1.22 39.05
CA GLN A 240 -17.46 0.14 38.61
C GLN A 240 -16.09 0.23 37.95
N GLU A 241 -15.05 -0.41 38.52
CA GLU A 241 -13.72 -0.52 37.91
C GLU A 241 -13.79 -1.15 36.50
N THR A 242 -14.55 -2.24 36.38
CA THR A 242 -14.73 -2.95 35.07
C THR A 242 -15.43 -2.06 34.05
N ALA A 243 -16.47 -1.34 34.46
CA ALA A 243 -17.16 -0.37 33.59
C ALA A 243 -16.23 0.75 33.13
N ALA A 244 -15.38 1.25 34.01
CA ALA A 244 -14.37 2.26 33.67
C ALA A 244 -13.33 1.72 32.66
N LEU A 245 -12.83 0.50 32.85
CA LEU A 245 -11.90 -0.15 31.91
C LEU A 245 -12.51 -0.35 30.53
N LEU A 246 -13.79 -0.76 30.42
CA LEU A 246 -14.50 -0.89 29.15
C LEU A 246 -14.67 0.47 28.45
N ALA A 247 -14.99 1.50 29.21
CA ALA A 247 -15.07 2.85 28.68
C ALA A 247 -13.70 3.35 28.20
N ASP A 248 -12.63 3.00 28.92
CA ASP A 248 -11.25 3.31 28.54
C ASP A 248 -10.84 2.62 27.25
N LEU A 249 -11.11 1.31 27.13
CA LEU A 249 -10.85 0.53 25.93
C LEU A 249 -11.57 1.12 24.70
N ASN A 250 -12.84 1.49 24.85
CA ASN A 250 -13.62 2.12 23.78
C ASN A 250 -13.02 3.46 23.37
N THR A 251 -12.66 4.32 24.31
CA THR A 251 -12.02 5.62 24.02
C THR A 251 -10.65 5.43 23.36
N ALA A 252 -9.85 4.50 23.85
CA ALA A 252 -8.56 4.19 23.27
C ALA A 252 -8.68 3.71 21.81
N ASN A 253 -9.67 2.87 21.50
CA ASN A 253 -9.93 2.41 20.14
C ASN A 253 -10.44 3.54 19.24
N ARG A 254 -11.40 4.34 19.70
CA ARG A 254 -11.90 5.49 18.92
C ARG A 254 -10.77 6.47 18.58
N LEU A 255 -9.90 6.81 19.54
CA LEU A 255 -8.77 7.73 19.30
C LEU A 255 -7.66 7.13 18.43
N ARG A 256 -7.53 5.80 18.37
CA ARG A 256 -6.54 5.14 17.51
C ARG A 256 -6.90 5.22 16.04
N TYR A 257 -8.17 5.03 15.73
CA TYR A 257 -8.66 4.80 14.36
C TYR A 257 -9.53 5.94 13.83
N ALA A 258 -9.90 6.92 14.69
CA ALA A 258 -10.72 8.04 14.26
C ALA A 258 -9.92 8.94 13.31
N MET A 259 -10.21 8.82 12.01
CA MET A 259 -9.85 9.81 11.00
C MET A 259 -10.78 11.05 11.05
N GLU A 260 -11.82 11.02 11.87
CA GLU A 260 -12.68 12.17 12.07
C GLU A 260 -12.03 13.14 13.05
N PRO A 261 -11.98 14.43 12.71
CA PRO A 261 -11.51 15.44 13.65
C PRO A 261 -12.39 15.37 14.91
N VAL A 262 -11.73 15.30 16.07
CA VAL A 262 -12.42 15.42 17.35
C VAL A 262 -13.15 16.76 17.35
N ASP A 263 -14.46 16.75 17.63
CA ASP A 263 -15.21 18.00 17.83
C ASP A 263 -14.47 18.86 18.88
N THR A 264 -13.96 19.98 18.42
CA THR A 264 -13.08 20.81 19.23
C THR A 264 -13.71 22.21 19.47
N CYS A 265 -13.73 22.59 20.71
CA CYS A 265 -14.04 23.98 21.14
C CYS A 265 -12.84 24.57 21.87
N ASP A 266 -12.92 25.82 22.20
CA ASP A 266 -11.93 26.46 23.06
C ASP A 266 -12.21 26.10 24.53
N VAL A 267 -11.29 25.29 25.11
CA VAL A 267 -11.42 24.74 26.47
C VAL A 267 -10.46 25.44 27.41
N HIS A 268 -10.97 25.97 28.53
CA HIS A 268 -10.18 26.52 29.63
C HIS A 268 -9.61 25.38 30.50
N LEU A 269 -8.33 25.02 30.28
CA LEU A 269 -7.70 23.89 30.99
C LEU A 269 -7.67 24.07 32.50
N ALA A 270 -7.46 25.26 33.00
CA ALA A 270 -7.49 25.56 34.45
C ALA A 270 -8.86 25.28 35.08
N ALA A 271 -9.96 25.57 34.38
CA ALA A 271 -11.31 25.24 34.83
C ALA A 271 -11.55 23.71 34.85
N VAL A 272 -11.10 23.00 33.82
CA VAL A 272 -11.18 21.54 33.76
C VAL A 272 -10.40 20.94 34.94
N ALA A 273 -9.18 21.43 35.21
CA ALA A 273 -8.36 20.94 36.30
C ALA A 273 -9.02 21.16 37.67
N ARG A 274 -9.59 22.34 37.92
CA ARG A 274 -10.34 22.60 39.15
C ARG A 274 -11.51 21.63 39.32
N SER A 275 -12.26 21.38 38.26
CA SER A 275 -13.37 20.41 38.27
C SER A 275 -12.89 18.98 38.58
N VAL A 276 -11.76 18.56 38.02
CA VAL A 276 -11.20 17.21 38.28
C VAL A 276 -10.69 17.10 39.71
N VAL A 277 -9.87 18.07 40.16
CA VAL A 277 -9.32 18.08 41.52
C VAL A 277 -10.44 18.09 42.56
N ALA A 278 -11.47 18.95 42.38
CA ALA A 278 -12.64 18.95 43.26
C ALA A 278 -13.35 17.60 43.32
N SER A 279 -13.52 16.93 42.18
CA SER A 279 -14.17 15.62 42.14
C SER A 279 -13.41 14.51 42.90
N PHE A 280 -12.08 14.60 42.96
CA PHE A 280 -11.27 13.67 43.75
C PHE A 280 -11.28 14.02 45.25
N LEU A 281 -11.31 15.28 45.59
CA LEU A 281 -11.45 15.73 46.98
C LEU A 281 -12.79 15.27 47.59
N ASP A 282 -13.89 15.40 46.85
CA ASP A 282 -15.23 14.95 47.26
C ASP A 282 -15.33 13.44 47.33
N GLY A 283 -14.69 12.69 46.40
CA GLY A 283 -14.73 11.22 46.31
C GLY A 283 -13.76 10.51 47.26
N GLY A 284 -12.85 11.22 47.89
CA GLY A 284 -11.81 10.73 48.78
C GLY A 284 -10.49 10.43 48.03
N THR A 285 -9.40 10.96 48.57
CA THR A 285 -8.06 10.88 47.97
C THR A 285 -7.23 9.68 48.40
N GLY A 286 -7.82 8.76 49.19
CA GLY A 286 -7.08 7.57 49.68
C GLY A 286 -5.88 7.92 50.57
N GLY A 287 -5.89 9.08 51.22
CA GLY A 287 -4.77 9.55 52.05
C GLY A 287 -3.72 10.38 51.35
N CYS A 288 -3.89 10.64 50.01
CA CYS A 288 -3.03 11.54 49.27
C CYS A 288 -3.46 12.99 49.45
N GLU A 289 -2.50 13.91 49.57
CA GLU A 289 -2.72 15.35 49.50
C GLU A 289 -2.70 15.80 48.02
N LEU A 290 -3.70 16.59 47.65
CA LEU A 290 -3.87 17.03 46.24
C LEU A 290 -3.76 18.55 46.16
N GLU A 291 -2.74 19.03 45.46
CA GLU A 291 -2.48 20.45 45.25
C GLU A 291 -2.68 20.85 43.77
N LEU A 292 -3.27 22.01 43.54
CA LEU A 292 -3.42 22.60 42.21
C LEU A 292 -2.66 23.93 42.12
N ALA A 293 -1.57 23.93 41.35
CA ALA A 293 -0.71 25.07 41.10
C ALA A 293 -0.90 25.58 39.66
N VAL A 294 -1.61 26.71 39.48
CA VAL A 294 -1.82 27.33 38.17
C VAL A 294 -0.96 28.57 38.08
N ALA A 295 -0.01 28.61 37.15
CA ALA A 295 0.78 29.82 36.92
C ALA A 295 -0.14 30.95 36.43
N PRO A 296 0.06 32.21 36.89
CA PRO A 296 -0.81 33.34 36.50
C PRO A 296 -0.93 33.52 34.99
N VAL A 297 0.14 33.22 34.24
CA VAL A 297 0.16 33.27 32.77
C VAL A 297 -0.68 32.14 32.10
N ALA A 298 -0.96 31.07 32.81
CA ALA A 298 -1.73 29.94 32.31
C ALA A 298 -3.23 30.03 32.69
N GLU A 299 -3.63 30.92 33.57
CA GLU A 299 -5.00 31.02 34.12
C GLU A 299 -6.06 31.24 33.05
N GLY A 300 -5.82 32.12 32.09
CA GLY A 300 -6.74 32.43 31.00
C GLY A 300 -6.51 31.65 29.70
N VAL A 301 -5.67 30.63 29.72
CA VAL A 301 -5.28 29.89 28.50
C VAL A 301 -6.35 28.91 28.07
N CYS A 302 -6.73 29.01 26.80
CA CYS A 302 -7.56 28.04 26.14
C CYS A 302 -6.71 27.11 25.23
N VAL A 303 -7.08 25.85 25.19
CA VAL A 303 -6.64 24.91 24.16
C VAL A 303 -7.82 24.51 23.30
N ARG A 304 -7.58 24.30 22.01
CA ARG A 304 -8.62 23.80 21.13
C ARG A 304 -8.75 22.31 21.30
N GLY A 305 -9.88 21.85 21.83
CA GLY A 305 -10.05 20.44 22.17
C GLY A 305 -11.47 20.04 22.56
N ASN A 306 -11.61 18.78 22.88
CA ASN A 306 -12.83 18.21 23.45
C ASN A 306 -12.71 18.19 24.98
N GLU A 307 -13.57 18.91 25.66
CA GLU A 307 -13.53 19.07 27.12
C GLU A 307 -13.64 17.72 27.87
N ALA A 308 -14.53 16.84 27.41
CA ALA A 308 -14.73 15.53 28.04
C ALA A 308 -13.48 14.64 27.94
N LEU A 309 -12.78 14.69 26.80
CA LEU A 309 -11.51 13.96 26.62
C LEU A 309 -10.39 14.57 27.48
N LEU A 310 -10.29 15.89 27.53
CA LEU A 310 -9.29 16.57 28.36
C LEU A 310 -9.54 16.35 29.87
N LYS A 311 -10.79 16.36 30.30
CA LYS A 311 -11.19 15.99 31.66
C LYS A 311 -10.78 14.54 31.96
N ARG A 312 -11.06 13.61 31.06
CA ARG A 312 -10.67 12.20 31.20
C ARG A 312 -9.16 12.01 31.27
N MET A 313 -8.41 12.75 30.44
CA MET A 313 -6.94 12.74 30.47
C MET A 313 -6.40 13.13 31.85
N LEU A 314 -6.90 14.20 32.39
CA LEU A 314 -6.54 14.68 33.73
C LEU A 314 -6.96 13.69 34.82
N SER A 315 -8.19 13.17 34.76
CA SER A 315 -8.67 12.17 35.73
C SER A 315 -7.81 10.91 35.72
N ASN A 316 -7.35 10.46 34.53
CA ASN A 316 -6.43 9.32 34.42
C ASN A 316 -5.05 9.62 35.04
N LEU A 317 -4.53 10.83 34.91
CA LEU A 317 -3.25 11.20 35.51
C LEU A 317 -3.34 11.27 37.03
N VAL A 318 -4.31 12.00 37.57
CA VAL A 318 -4.53 12.15 39.01
C VAL A 318 -4.90 10.80 39.63
N GLY A 319 -5.83 10.08 39.02
CA GLY A 319 -6.26 8.77 39.49
C GLY A 319 -5.11 7.73 39.55
N ASN A 320 -4.20 7.75 38.58
CA ASN A 320 -3.02 6.90 38.59
C ASN A 320 -2.10 7.20 39.79
N SER A 321 -1.83 8.48 40.07
CA SER A 321 -1.00 8.86 41.22
C SER A 321 -1.61 8.42 42.54
N ILE A 322 -2.93 8.59 42.71
CA ILE A 322 -3.64 8.13 43.92
C ILE A 322 -3.66 6.58 44.00
N HIS A 323 -4.06 5.91 42.93
CA HIS A 323 -4.25 4.46 42.95
C HIS A 323 -2.95 3.67 43.20
N HIS A 324 -1.83 4.19 42.65
CA HIS A 324 -0.55 3.55 42.80
C HIS A 324 0.19 3.86 44.13
N ASN A 325 -0.34 4.79 44.93
CA ASN A 325 0.21 5.18 46.22
C ASN A 325 -0.82 5.00 47.37
N PRO A 326 -1.25 3.79 47.67
CA PRO A 326 -2.30 3.53 48.68
C PRO A 326 -1.90 3.89 50.11
N GLN A 327 -0.63 4.18 50.35
CA GLN A 327 -0.13 4.65 51.65
C GLN A 327 -0.18 6.15 51.81
N GLY A 328 -0.67 6.86 50.80
CA GLY A 328 -0.68 8.32 50.69
C GLY A 328 0.55 8.83 49.94
N CYS A 329 0.39 10.01 49.33
CA CYS A 329 1.44 10.75 48.66
C CYS A 329 0.99 12.22 48.48
N HIS A 330 1.91 13.07 48.11
CA HIS A 330 1.59 14.44 47.68
C HIS A 330 1.51 14.50 46.19
N VAL A 331 0.36 14.88 45.62
CA VAL A 331 0.11 14.98 44.18
C VAL A 331 -0.06 16.43 43.80
N THR A 332 0.82 16.97 43.01
CA THR A 332 0.77 18.32 42.48
C THR A 332 0.32 18.33 41.02
N VAL A 333 -0.79 19.01 40.74
CA VAL A 333 -1.26 19.29 39.36
C VAL A 333 -0.84 20.73 39.02
N SER A 334 0.02 20.92 38.02
CA SER A 334 0.52 22.24 37.66
C SER A 334 0.30 22.59 36.20
N PHE A 335 0.11 23.89 35.95
CA PHE A 335 -0.03 24.45 34.61
C PHE A 335 0.95 25.58 34.38
N ASP A 336 1.63 25.54 33.24
CA ASP A 336 2.56 26.58 32.82
C ASP A 336 2.48 26.78 31.29
N ILE A 337 3.05 27.86 30.80
CA ILE A 337 3.16 28.15 29.36
C ILE A 337 4.62 28.17 28.99
N ARG A 338 4.96 27.37 27.97
CA ARG A 338 6.29 27.37 27.37
C ARG A 338 6.26 27.84 25.92
N ALA A 339 7.18 28.69 25.56
CA ALA A 339 7.43 29.05 24.17
C ALA A 339 8.08 27.86 23.47
N GLY A 340 7.41 27.30 22.44
CA GLY A 340 7.95 26.20 21.60
C GLY A 340 8.46 26.73 20.28
N LEU A 341 9.68 26.37 19.89
CA LEU A 341 10.19 26.53 18.53
C LEU A 341 9.69 25.35 17.68
N LEU A 342 8.76 25.59 16.77
CA LEU A 342 8.40 24.64 15.70
C LEU A 342 8.55 25.35 14.36
N GLY A 343 9.69 25.16 13.69
CA GLY A 343 9.99 25.86 12.45
C GLY A 343 10.13 27.38 12.63
N SER A 344 9.67 28.18 11.68
CA SER A 344 9.75 29.66 11.68
C SER A 344 8.66 30.38 12.51
N ALA A 345 7.79 29.66 13.25
CA ALA A 345 6.73 30.26 14.03
C ALA A 345 6.85 29.92 15.52
N PHE A 346 6.87 30.98 16.36
CA PHE A 346 6.71 30.82 17.80
C PHE A 346 5.27 30.39 18.11
N ARG A 347 5.10 29.14 18.59
CA ARG A 347 3.80 28.66 19.09
C ARG A 347 3.91 28.41 20.58
N GLN A 348 3.05 29.07 21.36
CA GLN A 348 2.92 28.79 22.78
C GLN A 348 2.31 27.40 22.99
N ARG A 349 2.84 26.68 23.99
CA ARG A 349 2.29 25.42 24.47
C ARG A 349 1.90 25.53 25.91
N CYS A 350 0.70 25.08 26.23
CA CYS A 350 0.29 24.87 27.61
C CYS A 350 0.90 23.55 28.07
N VAL A 351 1.62 23.58 29.17
CA VAL A 351 2.28 22.43 29.80
C VAL A 351 1.49 22.10 31.06
N LEU A 352 0.77 21.00 31.02
CA LEU A 352 0.14 20.37 32.16
C LEU A 352 1.09 19.35 32.75
N SER A 353 1.37 19.41 34.02
CA SER A 353 2.16 18.38 34.72
C SER A 353 1.39 17.85 35.94
N VAL A 354 1.38 16.54 36.09
CA VAL A 354 0.92 15.86 37.31
C VAL A 354 2.12 15.14 37.90
N SER A 355 2.54 15.52 39.07
CA SER A 355 3.71 15.00 39.77
C SER A 355 3.30 14.44 41.12
N ASP A 356 3.85 13.29 41.47
CA ASP A 356 3.72 12.70 42.81
C ASP A 356 5.09 12.41 43.43
N ASP A 357 5.14 12.30 44.76
CA ASP A 357 6.30 11.94 45.55
C ASP A 357 6.27 10.45 45.99
N GLY A 358 5.44 9.64 45.30
CA GLY A 358 5.23 8.23 45.60
C GLY A 358 6.37 7.35 45.10
N ARG A 359 6.07 6.09 44.80
CA ARG A 359 7.09 5.07 44.39
C ARG A 359 7.59 5.21 42.95
N GLY A 360 6.93 6.03 42.10
CA GLY A 360 7.29 6.18 40.70
C GLY A 360 6.99 4.97 39.82
N PHE A 361 7.44 5.02 38.56
CA PHE A 361 7.31 3.91 37.61
C PHE A 361 8.41 2.89 37.76
N GLY A 362 8.08 1.61 37.64
CA GLY A 362 9.07 0.55 37.46
C GLY A 362 9.81 0.71 36.11
N ALA A 363 11.07 0.26 36.09
CA ALA A 363 11.95 0.42 34.91
C ALA A 363 11.35 -0.18 33.64
N GLU A 364 10.69 -1.33 33.74
CA GLU A 364 10.06 -2.05 32.64
C GLU A 364 8.83 -1.30 32.09
N SER A 365 7.98 -0.81 33.00
CA SER A 365 6.81 0.02 32.65
C SER A 365 7.23 1.31 31.95
N LEU A 366 8.26 1.98 32.46
CA LEU A 366 8.77 3.22 31.89
C LEU A 366 9.39 2.99 30.51
N SER A 367 10.10 1.88 30.30
CA SER A 367 10.66 1.49 29.01
C SER A 367 9.56 1.28 27.95
N THR A 368 8.47 0.61 28.34
CA THR A 368 7.30 0.37 27.48
C THR A 368 6.58 1.67 27.15
N LEU A 369 6.41 2.56 28.13
CA LEU A 369 5.83 3.88 27.93
C LEU A 369 6.69 4.79 27.03
N ARG A 370 8.01 4.64 27.01
CA ARG A 370 8.92 5.40 26.14
C ARG A 370 8.97 4.91 24.71
N LYS A 371 8.70 3.63 24.43
CA LYS A 371 8.64 3.09 23.07
C LYS A 371 7.51 3.76 22.29
N LYS A 372 7.83 4.47 21.23
CA LYS A 372 6.88 5.20 20.36
C LYS A 372 5.90 4.27 19.60
N SER A 373 6.13 2.98 19.58
CA SER A 373 5.36 1.99 18.83
C SER A 373 4.26 1.41 19.72
N GLY A 374 3.18 2.14 19.89
CA GLY A 374 2.04 1.76 20.75
C GLY A 374 0.94 1.01 19.98
N ASP A 375 1.26 -0.02 19.21
CA ASP A 375 0.25 -0.83 18.52
C ASP A 375 -0.34 -1.94 19.40
N GLU A 376 0.35 -2.35 20.45
CA GLU A 376 -0.14 -3.30 21.43
C GLU A 376 -0.68 -2.58 22.66
N LEU A 377 -1.91 -2.96 23.07
CA LEU A 377 -2.49 -2.52 24.32
C LEU A 377 -1.78 -3.27 25.44
N PRO A 378 -1.12 -2.61 26.39
CA PRO A 378 -0.53 -3.30 27.52
C PRO A 378 -1.63 -3.93 28.38
N GLU A 379 -1.36 -5.11 28.93
CA GLU A 379 -2.29 -5.80 29.86
C GLU A 379 -2.61 -4.94 31.09
N HIS A 380 -1.71 -4.02 31.47
CA HIS A 380 -1.86 -3.09 32.58
C HIS A 380 -1.40 -1.70 32.14
N GLY A 381 -2.10 -0.64 32.58
CA GLY A 381 -1.71 0.75 32.31
C GLY A 381 -2.42 1.42 31.12
N LEU A 382 -3.63 0.99 30.79
CA LEU A 382 -4.48 1.58 29.76
C LEU A 382 -4.65 3.11 29.93
N GLY A 383 -4.71 3.60 31.19
CA GLY A 383 -4.89 5.03 31.49
C GLY A 383 -3.82 5.92 30.86
N LEU A 384 -2.54 5.55 30.94
CA LEU A 384 -1.43 6.35 30.37
C LEU A 384 -1.39 6.26 28.82
N VAL A 385 -1.82 5.14 28.26
CA VAL A 385 -2.00 5.02 26.79
C VAL A 385 -3.08 5.99 26.31
N ILE A 386 -4.18 6.09 27.06
CA ILE A 386 -5.27 7.04 26.75
C ILE A 386 -4.78 8.48 26.87
N VAL A 387 -4.05 8.82 27.93
CA VAL A 387 -3.42 10.14 28.08
C VAL A 387 -2.59 10.50 26.84
N ARG A 388 -1.73 9.60 26.39
CA ARG A 388 -0.92 9.84 25.19
C ARG A 388 -1.77 10.01 23.94
N ARG A 389 -2.80 9.20 23.74
CA ARG A 389 -3.69 9.29 22.58
C ARG A 389 -4.52 10.56 22.59
N ILE A 390 -5.05 10.95 23.74
CA ILE A 390 -5.76 12.22 23.88
C ILE A 390 -4.83 13.39 23.58
N ALA A 391 -3.62 13.41 24.16
CA ALA A 391 -2.64 14.44 23.87
C ALA A 391 -2.34 14.55 22.38
N THR A 392 -2.09 13.40 21.72
CA THR A 392 -1.81 13.35 20.28
C THR A 392 -3.00 13.80 19.43
N ALA A 393 -4.23 13.40 19.77
CA ALA A 393 -5.45 13.81 19.07
C ALA A 393 -5.68 15.33 19.14
N HIS A 394 -5.14 15.98 20.19
CA HIS A 394 -5.18 17.44 20.38
C HIS A 394 -3.91 18.15 19.85
N GLY A 395 -3.08 17.47 19.02
CA GLY A 395 -1.86 18.05 18.45
C GLY A 395 -0.74 18.27 19.46
N GLY A 396 -0.84 17.61 20.61
CA GLY A 396 0.10 17.67 21.72
C GLY A 396 0.98 16.44 21.84
N ARG A 397 1.65 16.32 22.97
CA ARG A 397 2.47 15.15 23.34
C ARG A 397 2.41 14.92 24.84
N ALA A 398 2.55 13.65 25.26
CA ALA A 398 2.70 13.28 26.67
C ALA A 398 4.08 12.64 26.91
N ASN A 399 4.70 12.96 28.03
CA ASN A 399 5.97 12.42 28.49
C ASN A 399 5.82 11.95 29.94
N PHE A 400 6.51 10.86 30.28
CA PHE A 400 6.46 10.20 31.58
C PHE A 400 7.89 9.99 32.07
N THR A 401 8.18 10.48 33.28
CA THR A 401 9.52 10.42 33.89
C THR A 401 9.43 10.12 35.37
N ASN A 402 10.40 9.43 35.92
CA ASN A 402 10.59 9.39 37.36
C ASN A 402 11.33 10.65 37.83
N ASN A 403 11.01 11.11 39.05
CA ASN A 403 11.65 12.23 39.69
C ASN A 403 13.04 11.80 40.24
N GLU A 404 13.92 12.78 40.48
CA GLU A 404 15.16 12.56 41.20
C GLU A 404 14.84 12.31 42.68
N GLY A 405 14.96 11.08 43.13
CA GLY A 405 14.62 10.64 44.49
C GLY A 405 13.41 9.73 44.54
N CYS A 406 12.20 10.21 44.59
CA CYS A 406 10.97 9.42 44.64
C CYS A 406 9.86 10.04 43.80
N GLY A 407 8.90 9.18 43.39
CA GLY A 407 7.73 9.60 42.63
C GLY A 407 7.96 9.72 41.11
N CYS A 408 6.94 10.20 40.42
CA CYS A 408 6.98 10.41 38.99
C CYS A 408 6.31 11.71 38.56
N THR A 409 6.63 12.15 37.36
CA THR A 409 6.01 13.30 36.71
C THR A 409 5.51 12.90 35.33
N CYS A 410 4.22 13.13 35.12
CA CYS A 410 3.54 13.01 33.84
C CYS A 410 3.31 14.41 33.25
N THR A 411 3.93 14.71 32.14
CA THR A 411 3.83 16.02 31.47
C THR A 411 3.09 15.90 30.15
N VAL A 412 2.08 16.75 29.95
CA VAL A 412 1.32 16.87 28.70
C VAL A 412 1.49 18.28 28.15
N GLU A 413 1.94 18.38 26.92
CA GLU A 413 2.07 19.64 26.20
C GLU A 413 0.97 19.75 25.14
N LEU A 414 0.14 20.78 25.20
CA LEU A 414 -0.93 21.07 24.24
C LEU A 414 -0.71 22.42 23.55
N PRO A 415 -1.06 22.54 22.26
CA PRO A 415 -0.98 23.82 21.58
C PRO A 415 -2.03 24.80 22.17
N VAL A 416 -1.62 26.03 22.48
CA VAL A 416 -2.52 27.09 22.92
C VAL A 416 -3.39 27.51 21.74
N ALA A 417 -4.68 27.70 21.99
CA ALA A 417 -5.61 28.26 21.01
C ALA A 417 -5.23 29.72 20.70
N VAL A 418 -4.93 29.97 19.43
CA VAL A 418 -4.73 31.37 18.98
C VAL A 418 -6.09 32.06 18.93
N ARG A 419 -6.32 33.05 19.79
CA ARG A 419 -7.50 33.92 19.66
C ARG A 419 -7.49 34.53 18.26
N ARG A 420 -8.42 34.13 17.41
CA ARG A 420 -8.73 34.93 16.23
C ARG A 420 -9.45 36.18 16.69
N THR A 421 -8.72 37.31 16.73
CA THR A 421 -9.30 38.66 16.88
C THR A 421 -10.15 38.96 15.64
#